data_7315d87f42cb750c3e690b133d03f318
#
_entry.id   7315d87f42cb750c3e690b133d03f318
#
_cell.length_a   1.000
_cell.length_b   1.000
_cell.length_c   1.000
_cell.angle_alpha   90.00
_cell.angle_beta   90.00
_cell.angle_gamma   90.00
#
_symmetry.space_group_name_H-M   'P 1'
#
loop_
_entity.id
_entity.type
_entity.pdbx_description
1 polymer ?
#
loop_
_entity_poly.entity_id
_entity_poly.type
_entity_poly.pdbx_seq_one_letter_code
_entity_poly.pdbx_strand_id
1 'polypeptide(L)'
;RPLGELCKKEDKIVMENYRVIEIKQSVFADNDQDANRLRQELKENKTFLLNLMSSPGSGKTTTLKQTISRMKNKYRMAVMEADIDSDVDAAAIADTGIRTIQLHTGGMCHLDADMTRQGLRSMGIQNVDIAILENVGNLVCPAEFDTGAVKNAMILSVPEGHDKPLKYPLIFQVCDALIINKIDVLPYFDFDLEKVISYAHMRNPELKIFPISAKTGEGVDTWCEWLSQEVNLWKSK
;
A
#
# COMPACT_ATOMS: atom_id res chain seq x y z
N ARG A 1 -7.92 0.21 59.70
CA ARG A 1 -8.87 0.94 58.83
C ARG A 1 -8.24 1.04 57.43
N PRO A 2 -8.97 0.61 56.42
CA PRO A 2 -8.46 0.65 55.05
C PRO A 2 -8.78 2.02 54.41
N LEU A 3 -7.87 2.56 53.65
CA LEU A 3 -8.16 3.60 52.67
C LEU A 3 -8.01 2.97 51.30
N GLY A 4 -9.09 2.32 50.86
CA GLY A 4 -9.37 2.18 49.46
C GLY A 4 -10.09 3.44 49.05
N GLU A 5 -9.80 3.93 47.86
CA GLU A 5 -10.83 4.40 46.96
C GLU A 5 -10.27 5.25 45.87
N LEU A 6 -10.66 4.80 44.72
CA LEU A 6 -11.08 5.55 43.55
C LEU A 6 -9.99 6.21 42.69
N CYS A 7 -9.29 5.36 41.97
CA CYS A 7 -8.92 5.73 40.61
C CYS A 7 -10.12 5.40 39.71
N LYS A 8 -10.98 6.36 39.46
CA LYS A 8 -11.95 6.30 38.36
C LYS A 8 -11.16 6.23 37.06
N LYS A 9 -11.16 5.05 36.45
CA LYS A 9 -10.84 4.94 35.03
C LYS A 9 -11.88 5.77 34.30
N GLU A 10 -11.48 6.93 33.81
CA GLU A 10 -12.15 7.57 32.69
C GLU A 10 -11.97 6.62 31.51
N ASP A 11 -12.99 5.87 31.19
CA ASP A 11 -13.11 5.17 29.92
C ASP A 11 -13.11 6.24 28.83
N LYS A 12 -11.92 6.53 28.30
CA LYS A 12 -11.80 7.19 27.01
C LYS A 12 -12.48 6.25 26.02
N ILE A 13 -13.68 6.62 25.59
CA ILE A 13 -14.29 6.06 24.37
C ILE A 13 -13.37 6.52 23.24
N VAL A 14 -12.36 5.72 22.97
CA VAL A 14 -11.61 5.82 21.71
C VAL A 14 -12.59 5.32 20.67
N MET A 15 -13.16 6.23 19.90
CA MET A 15 -13.87 5.85 18.67
C MET A 15 -12.80 5.25 17.75
N GLU A 16 -12.73 3.93 17.71
CA GLU A 16 -11.87 3.23 16.77
C GLU A 16 -12.36 3.54 15.36
N ASN A 17 -11.64 4.41 14.67
CA ASN A 17 -11.92 4.81 13.29
C ASN A 17 -11.50 3.75 12.26
N TYR A 18 -11.03 2.58 12.70
CA TYR A 18 -10.61 1.44 11.88
C TYR A 18 -11.05 0.12 12.52
N ARG A 19 -11.06 -0.94 11.73
CA ARG A 19 -11.38 -2.28 12.19
C ARG A 19 -10.20 -3.22 11.94
N VAL A 20 -9.82 -3.98 12.97
CA VAL A 20 -8.82 -5.04 12.89
C VAL A 20 -9.52 -6.34 12.50
N ILE A 21 -8.96 -7.05 11.54
CA ILE A 21 -9.38 -8.40 11.17
C ILE A 21 -8.17 -9.33 11.09
N GLU A 22 -8.35 -10.57 11.52
CA GLU A 22 -7.40 -11.63 11.29
C GLU A 22 -7.74 -12.33 9.96
N ILE A 23 -6.75 -12.48 9.09
CA ILE A 23 -6.87 -13.20 7.84
C ILE A 23 -6.13 -14.54 7.93
N LYS A 24 -6.68 -15.56 7.25
CA LYS A 24 -6.11 -16.90 7.23
C LYS A 24 -5.53 -17.20 5.86
N GLN A 25 -4.36 -17.84 5.84
CA GLN A 25 -3.74 -18.32 4.62
C GLN A 25 -4.60 -19.41 3.98
N SER A 26 -4.81 -19.33 2.67
CA SER A 26 -5.34 -20.43 1.88
C SER A 26 -4.23 -21.44 1.52
N VAL A 27 -4.60 -22.70 1.28
CA VAL A 27 -3.65 -23.70 0.81
C VAL A 27 -3.27 -23.37 -0.63
N PHE A 28 -1.98 -23.27 -0.91
CA PHE A 28 -1.27 -22.75 -2.07
C PHE A 28 -1.66 -23.25 -3.48
N ALA A 29 -2.69 -24.06 -3.64
CA ALA A 29 -2.87 -24.82 -4.88
C ALA A 29 -3.17 -23.99 -6.13
N ASP A 30 -3.58 -22.69 -6.03
CA ASP A 30 -4.02 -21.97 -7.22
C ASP A 30 -4.08 -20.42 -7.06
N ASN A 31 -3.07 -19.80 -6.45
CA ASN A 31 -3.06 -18.35 -6.22
C ASN A 31 -3.29 -17.53 -7.50
N ASP A 32 -2.74 -17.95 -8.65
CA ASP A 32 -2.92 -17.24 -9.92
C ASP A 32 -4.37 -17.28 -10.41
N GLN A 33 -5.08 -18.41 -10.21
CA GLN A 33 -6.49 -18.50 -10.54
C GLN A 33 -7.33 -17.65 -9.59
N ASP A 34 -7.00 -17.65 -8.31
CA ASP A 34 -7.67 -16.82 -7.30
C ASP A 34 -7.43 -15.34 -7.56
N ALA A 35 -6.24 -14.95 -7.95
CA ALA A 35 -5.91 -13.58 -8.35
C ALA A 35 -6.74 -13.14 -9.56
N ASN A 36 -6.87 -13.99 -10.58
CA ASN A 36 -7.68 -13.69 -11.75
C ASN A 36 -9.17 -13.60 -11.43
N ARG A 37 -9.70 -14.48 -10.56
CA ARG A 37 -11.09 -14.39 -10.07
C ARG A 37 -11.31 -13.09 -9.31
N LEU A 38 -10.36 -12.70 -8.45
CA LEU A 38 -10.46 -11.44 -7.72
C LEU A 38 -10.48 -10.23 -8.66
N ARG A 39 -9.65 -10.21 -9.72
CA ARG A 39 -9.70 -9.14 -10.73
C ARG A 39 -11.04 -9.06 -11.45
N GLN A 40 -11.73 -10.19 -11.69
CA GLN A 40 -13.08 -10.20 -12.25
C GLN A 40 -14.09 -9.58 -11.26
N GLU A 41 -14.06 -9.98 -9.98
CA GLU A 41 -14.91 -9.39 -8.94
C GLU A 41 -14.69 -7.87 -8.83
N LEU A 42 -13.42 -7.43 -8.88
CA LEU A 42 -13.05 -6.01 -8.86
C LEU A 42 -13.60 -5.26 -10.08
N LYS A 43 -13.57 -5.88 -11.25
CA LYS A 43 -14.10 -5.28 -12.48
C LYS A 43 -15.61 -5.12 -12.45
N GLU A 44 -16.34 -6.14 -12.00
CA GLU A 44 -17.80 -6.09 -11.83
C GLU A 44 -18.22 -4.98 -10.86
N ASN A 45 -17.44 -4.77 -9.78
CA ASN A 45 -17.67 -3.71 -8.81
C ASN A 45 -17.10 -2.34 -9.24
N LYS A 46 -16.41 -2.27 -10.39
CA LYS A 46 -15.70 -1.07 -10.86
C LYS A 46 -14.72 -0.49 -9.83
N THR A 47 -14.14 -1.36 -9.02
CA THR A 47 -13.14 -1.02 -8.00
C THR A 47 -11.75 -1.25 -8.55
N PHE A 48 -10.89 -0.25 -8.45
CA PHE A 48 -9.47 -0.35 -8.76
C PHE A 48 -8.70 -0.74 -7.49
N LEU A 49 -7.94 -1.82 -7.53
CA LEU A 49 -7.08 -2.24 -6.43
C LEU A 49 -5.62 -1.95 -6.78
N LEU A 50 -4.97 -1.13 -5.96
CA LEU A 50 -3.54 -0.91 -5.99
C LEU A 50 -2.87 -1.72 -4.88
N ASN A 51 -1.87 -2.54 -5.21
CA ASN A 51 -0.96 -3.15 -4.24
C ASN A 51 0.27 -2.24 -4.08
N LEU A 52 0.52 -1.75 -2.88
CA LEU A 52 1.64 -0.85 -2.55
C LEU A 52 2.66 -1.57 -1.69
N MET A 53 3.83 -1.80 -2.25
CA MET A 53 4.93 -2.55 -1.64
C MET A 53 6.10 -1.64 -1.30
N SER A 54 6.89 -2.00 -0.29
CA SER A 54 8.15 -1.31 0.03
C SER A 54 8.92 -2.03 1.12
N SER A 55 10.14 -1.55 1.39
CA SER A 55 10.83 -1.85 2.64
C SER A 55 10.25 -1.06 3.82
N PRO A 56 10.48 -1.50 5.06
CA PRO A 56 10.17 -0.71 6.26
C PRO A 56 10.87 0.65 6.23
N GLY A 57 10.17 1.69 6.70
CA GLY A 57 10.75 3.03 6.80
C GLY A 57 10.88 3.80 5.48
N SER A 58 10.42 3.28 4.34
CA SER A 58 10.44 3.98 3.04
C SER A 58 9.50 5.18 2.97
N GLY A 59 8.52 5.28 3.88
CA GLY A 59 7.53 6.35 3.95
C GLY A 59 6.20 6.00 3.29
N LYS A 60 5.77 4.72 3.34
CA LYS A 60 4.47 4.26 2.84
C LYS A 60 3.31 5.08 3.38
N THR A 61 3.14 5.10 4.69
CA THR A 61 2.05 5.81 5.39
C THR A 61 2.00 7.29 5.02
N THR A 62 3.16 7.97 4.96
CA THR A 62 3.23 9.39 4.57
C THR A 62 2.83 9.57 3.10
N THR A 63 3.30 8.70 2.20
CA THR A 63 2.93 8.73 0.78
C THR A 63 1.44 8.48 0.58
N LEU A 64 0.86 7.53 1.32
CA LEU A 64 -0.58 7.26 1.30
C LEU A 64 -1.39 8.47 1.77
N LYS A 65 -1.01 9.10 2.88
CA LYS A 65 -1.68 10.32 3.37
C LYS A 65 -1.68 11.44 2.32
N GLN A 66 -0.56 11.65 1.64
CA GLN A 66 -0.45 12.64 0.57
C GLN A 66 -1.34 12.27 -0.63
N THR A 67 -1.36 11.00 -1.02
CA THR A 67 -2.21 10.49 -2.11
C THR A 67 -3.69 10.65 -1.77
N ILE A 68 -4.09 10.22 -0.57
CA ILE A 68 -5.47 10.33 -0.08
C ILE A 68 -5.93 11.79 -0.05
N SER A 69 -5.11 12.69 0.49
CA SER A 69 -5.49 14.12 0.61
C SER A 69 -5.82 14.77 -0.73
N ARG A 70 -5.17 14.32 -1.82
CA ARG A 70 -5.38 14.84 -3.18
C ARG A 70 -6.52 14.16 -3.92
N MET A 71 -6.82 12.90 -3.59
CA MET A 71 -7.72 12.08 -4.39
C MET A 71 -9.08 11.80 -3.73
N LYS A 72 -9.21 11.90 -2.41
CA LYS A 72 -10.43 11.53 -1.66
C LYS A 72 -11.68 12.35 -2.02
N ASN A 73 -11.52 13.56 -2.53
CA ASN A 73 -12.66 14.38 -2.98
C ASN A 73 -13.18 13.95 -4.36
N LYS A 74 -12.39 13.22 -5.13
CA LYS A 74 -12.75 12.75 -6.47
C LYS A 74 -13.15 11.27 -6.48
N TYR A 75 -12.57 10.47 -5.59
CA TYR A 75 -12.79 9.02 -5.53
C TYR A 75 -13.16 8.58 -4.11
N ARG A 76 -14.06 7.61 -4.02
CA ARG A 76 -14.34 6.90 -2.76
C ARG A 76 -13.21 5.92 -2.52
N MET A 77 -12.33 6.28 -1.61
CA MET A 77 -11.11 5.52 -1.31
C MET A 77 -11.26 4.68 -0.06
N ALA A 78 -10.55 3.57 -0.04
CA ALA A 78 -10.37 2.73 1.13
C ALA A 78 -8.96 2.14 1.17
N VAL A 79 -8.44 1.88 2.37
CA VAL A 79 -7.11 1.29 2.57
C VAL A 79 -7.23 0.04 3.42
N MET A 80 -6.55 -1.01 2.98
CA MET A 80 -6.23 -2.20 3.75
C MET A 80 -4.74 -2.11 4.10
N GLU A 81 -4.44 -2.00 5.36
CA GLU A 81 -3.08 -1.96 5.86
C GLU A 81 -2.70 -3.34 6.38
N ALA A 82 -1.62 -3.93 5.86
CA ALA A 82 -1.15 -5.23 6.26
C ALA A 82 0.13 -5.13 7.08
N ASP A 83 0.06 -5.58 8.32
CA ASP A 83 1.21 -5.70 9.20
C ASP A 83 1.18 -7.04 9.94
N ILE A 84 2.34 -7.41 10.50
CA ILE A 84 2.46 -8.66 11.26
C ILE A 84 1.65 -8.57 12.55
N ASP A 85 1.74 -7.45 13.29
CA ASP A 85 1.12 -7.30 14.61
C ASP A 85 0.92 -5.83 15.06
N SER A 86 1.05 -4.83 14.18
CA SER A 86 0.93 -3.40 14.51
C SER A 86 -0.32 -2.79 13.87
N ASP A 87 -0.95 -1.84 14.57
CA ASP A 87 -2.12 -1.10 14.10
C ASP A 87 -1.86 0.43 14.00
N VAL A 88 -0.63 0.85 14.25
CA VAL A 88 -0.26 2.28 14.31
C VAL A 88 -0.47 2.96 12.95
N ASP A 89 -0.11 2.30 11.85
CA ASP A 89 -0.24 2.85 10.51
C ASP A 89 -1.72 2.91 10.08
N ALA A 90 -2.53 1.89 10.42
CA ALA A 90 -3.96 1.91 10.15
C ALA A 90 -4.67 3.07 10.88
N ALA A 91 -4.34 3.31 12.15
CA ALA A 91 -4.86 4.46 12.89
C ALA A 91 -4.50 5.79 12.22
N ALA A 92 -3.24 5.92 11.80
CA ALA A 92 -2.73 7.12 11.12
C ALA A 92 -3.42 7.37 9.76
N ILE A 93 -3.79 6.33 9.02
CA ILE A 93 -4.56 6.45 7.78
C ILE A 93 -6.04 6.76 8.06
N ALA A 94 -6.64 6.12 9.07
CA ALA A 94 -8.03 6.35 9.46
C ALA A 94 -8.31 7.82 9.83
N ASP A 95 -7.33 8.52 10.40
CA ASP A 95 -7.40 9.95 10.70
C ASP A 95 -7.60 10.83 9.43
N THR A 96 -7.33 10.30 8.25
CA THR A 96 -7.63 11.00 6.98
C THR A 96 -9.11 11.03 6.63
N GLY A 97 -9.93 10.28 7.37
CA GLY A 97 -11.39 10.18 7.21
C GLY A 97 -11.84 9.23 6.11
N ILE A 98 -10.96 8.38 5.58
CA ILE A 98 -11.35 7.31 4.65
C ILE A 98 -11.55 5.99 5.40
N ARG A 99 -12.24 5.05 4.73
CA ARG A 99 -12.42 3.69 5.26
C ARG A 99 -11.08 2.97 5.33
N THR A 100 -10.72 2.49 6.52
CA THR A 100 -9.45 1.81 6.77
C THR A 100 -9.71 0.53 7.55
N ILE A 101 -9.02 -0.55 7.21
CA ILE A 101 -8.98 -1.79 7.99
C ILE A 101 -7.53 -2.24 8.15
N GLN A 102 -7.26 -2.84 9.30
CA GLN A 102 -6.00 -3.52 9.58
C GLN A 102 -6.14 -5.01 9.29
N LEU A 103 -5.16 -5.56 8.55
CA LEU A 103 -5.03 -6.98 8.27
C LEU A 103 -3.86 -7.54 9.08
N HIS A 104 -4.14 -8.35 10.09
CA HIS A 104 -3.10 -9.08 10.79
C HIS A 104 -2.78 -10.37 10.06
N THR A 105 -1.55 -10.47 9.55
CA THR A 105 -1.11 -11.61 8.72
C THR A 105 -0.75 -12.85 9.54
N GLY A 106 -0.73 -12.75 10.88
CA GLY A 106 -0.38 -13.87 11.75
C GLY A 106 1.06 -14.34 11.61
N GLY A 107 1.97 -13.41 11.31
CA GLY A 107 3.41 -13.69 11.16
C GLY A 107 3.87 -13.89 9.72
N MET A 108 2.97 -13.82 8.73
CA MET A 108 3.38 -13.91 7.32
C MET A 108 3.90 -12.58 6.80
N CYS A 109 4.91 -12.65 5.94
CA CYS A 109 5.61 -11.49 5.37
C CYS A 109 5.04 -11.04 4.01
N HIS A 110 3.86 -11.53 3.60
CA HIS A 110 3.19 -11.22 2.34
C HIS A 110 1.68 -11.46 2.46
N LEU A 111 0.94 -11.00 1.44
CA LEU A 111 -0.45 -11.37 1.20
C LEU A 111 -0.56 -12.07 -0.16
N ASP A 112 -1.46 -13.05 -0.22
CA ASP A 112 -1.92 -13.69 -1.46
C ASP A 112 -3.28 -13.14 -1.91
N ALA A 113 -3.84 -13.67 -2.99
CA ALA A 113 -5.11 -13.22 -3.55
C ALA A 113 -6.31 -13.52 -2.63
N ASP A 114 -6.30 -14.65 -1.93
CA ASP A 114 -7.39 -15.02 -1.02
C ASP A 114 -7.40 -14.15 0.24
N MET A 115 -6.23 -13.90 0.83
CA MET A 115 -6.07 -12.97 1.95
C MET A 115 -6.53 -11.56 1.58
N THR A 116 -6.17 -11.09 0.39
CA THR A 116 -6.63 -9.81 -0.17
C THR A 116 -8.13 -9.78 -0.34
N ARG A 117 -8.74 -10.86 -0.85
CA ARG A 117 -10.20 -11.00 -0.98
C ARG A 117 -10.91 -10.96 0.37
N GLN A 118 -10.37 -11.63 1.40
CA GLN A 118 -10.91 -11.59 2.77
C GLN A 118 -10.93 -10.15 3.29
N GLY A 119 -9.83 -9.40 3.09
CA GLY A 119 -9.74 -7.99 3.44
C GLY A 119 -10.80 -7.15 2.73
N LEU A 120 -10.92 -7.26 1.42
CA LEU A 120 -11.89 -6.53 0.62
C LEU A 120 -13.35 -6.83 1.02
N ARG A 121 -13.68 -8.09 1.29
CA ARG A 121 -15.02 -8.48 1.77
C ARG A 121 -15.34 -7.88 3.15
N SER A 122 -14.36 -7.92 4.05
CA SER A 122 -14.51 -7.34 5.39
C SER A 122 -14.63 -5.82 5.37
N MET A 123 -13.95 -5.18 4.43
CA MET A 123 -14.04 -3.74 4.20
C MET A 123 -15.37 -3.33 3.54
N GLY A 124 -15.99 -4.22 2.77
CA GLY A 124 -17.15 -3.93 1.94
C GLY A 124 -16.75 -3.17 0.67
N ILE A 125 -16.52 -3.93 -0.40
CA ILE A 125 -16.03 -3.43 -1.69
C ILE A 125 -17.04 -2.53 -2.41
N GLN A 126 -18.33 -2.68 -2.12
CA GLN A 126 -19.39 -1.90 -2.76
C GLN A 126 -19.19 -0.41 -2.46
N ASN A 127 -19.28 0.39 -3.50
CA ASN A 127 -19.08 1.83 -3.41
C ASN A 127 -17.65 2.27 -3.08
N VAL A 128 -16.63 1.48 -3.44
CA VAL A 128 -15.22 1.86 -3.41
C VAL A 128 -14.71 2.03 -4.84
N ASP A 129 -14.18 3.19 -5.17
CA ASP A 129 -13.59 3.45 -6.49
C ASP A 129 -12.12 3.01 -6.52
N ILE A 130 -11.39 3.25 -5.42
CA ILE A 130 -9.98 2.90 -5.25
C ILE A 130 -9.82 2.20 -3.90
N ALA A 131 -9.42 0.93 -3.93
CA ALA A 131 -8.88 0.22 -2.79
C ALA A 131 -7.36 0.21 -2.89
N ILE A 132 -6.67 0.50 -1.79
CA ILE A 132 -5.22 0.38 -1.70
C ILE A 132 -4.90 -0.69 -0.66
N LEU A 133 -4.11 -1.68 -1.07
CA LEU A 133 -3.48 -2.64 -0.19
C LEU A 133 -2.07 -2.15 0.13
N GLU A 134 -1.86 -1.65 1.34
CA GLU A 134 -0.51 -1.43 1.87
C GLU A 134 0.03 -2.78 2.32
N ASN A 135 0.95 -3.34 1.53
CA ASN A 135 1.51 -4.67 1.79
C ASN A 135 2.56 -4.62 2.91
N VAL A 136 2.84 -5.77 3.51
CA VAL A 136 3.86 -5.92 4.55
C VAL A 136 5.20 -5.36 4.07
N GLY A 137 5.92 -4.67 4.95
CA GLY A 137 7.21 -4.05 4.65
C GLY A 137 8.30 -5.08 4.33
N ASN A 138 8.40 -5.48 3.05
CA ASN A 138 9.34 -6.45 2.53
C ASN A 138 9.53 -6.27 1.02
N LEU A 139 10.74 -6.50 0.50
CA LEU A 139 11.04 -6.38 -0.94
C LEU A 139 11.11 -7.73 -1.67
N VAL A 140 11.00 -8.83 -0.96
CA VAL A 140 11.13 -10.20 -1.51
C VAL A 140 9.77 -10.88 -1.57
N CYS A 141 9.23 -11.27 -0.40
CA CYS A 141 8.01 -12.07 -0.34
C CYS A 141 6.80 -11.43 -1.06
N PRO A 142 6.48 -10.12 -0.88
CA PRO A 142 5.34 -9.53 -1.58
C PRO A 142 5.46 -9.50 -3.10
N ALA A 143 6.67 -9.64 -3.65
CA ALA A 143 6.88 -9.69 -5.09
C ALA A 143 6.63 -11.09 -5.69
N GLU A 144 6.63 -12.13 -4.85
CA GLU A 144 6.44 -13.52 -5.29
C GLU A 144 4.96 -13.94 -5.38
N PHE A 145 4.07 -13.19 -4.72
CA PHE A 145 2.65 -13.55 -4.62
C PHE A 145 1.76 -12.53 -5.31
N ASP A 146 0.96 -13.01 -6.25
CA ASP A 146 -0.06 -12.19 -6.89
C ASP A 146 -1.24 -11.95 -5.92
N THR A 147 -1.44 -10.71 -5.53
CA THR A 147 -2.52 -10.29 -4.63
C THR A 147 -3.87 -10.12 -5.33
N GLY A 148 -3.95 -10.30 -6.65
CA GLY A 148 -5.12 -9.97 -7.45
C GLY A 148 -5.30 -8.47 -7.71
N ALA A 149 -4.29 -7.65 -7.40
CA ALA A 149 -4.33 -6.22 -7.68
C ALA A 149 -4.39 -5.92 -9.19
N VAL A 150 -4.97 -4.76 -9.53
CA VAL A 150 -5.02 -4.24 -10.90
C VAL A 150 -3.68 -3.67 -11.31
N LYS A 151 -3.00 -3.03 -10.36
CA LYS A 151 -1.66 -2.46 -10.50
C LYS A 151 -0.83 -2.67 -9.26
N ASN A 152 0.47 -2.86 -9.47
CA ASN A 152 1.46 -2.95 -8.41
C ASN A 152 2.33 -1.69 -8.43
N ALA A 153 2.51 -1.06 -7.28
CA ALA A 153 3.47 0.02 -7.09
C ALA A 153 4.43 -0.32 -5.95
N MET A 154 5.64 0.16 -6.05
CA MET A 154 6.60 0.08 -4.96
C MET A 154 7.15 1.44 -4.58
N ILE A 155 7.55 1.59 -3.32
CA ILE A 155 8.26 2.76 -2.82
C ILE A 155 9.68 2.36 -2.48
N LEU A 156 10.63 3.10 -3.05
CA LEU A 156 12.04 3.11 -2.68
C LEU A 156 12.39 4.49 -2.13
N SER A 157 13.02 4.60 -0.99
CA SER A 157 13.44 5.89 -0.46
C SER A 157 14.94 6.15 -0.68
N VAL A 158 15.32 7.42 -0.83
CA VAL A 158 16.71 7.85 -1.03
C VAL A 158 17.69 7.22 -0.03
N PRO A 159 17.40 7.15 1.31
CA PRO A 159 18.33 6.54 2.26
C PRO A 159 18.59 5.04 2.05
N GLU A 160 17.78 4.35 1.27
CA GLU A 160 17.94 2.90 1.02
C GLU A 160 19.02 2.59 -0.01
N GLY A 161 19.45 3.59 -0.79
CA GLY A 161 20.47 3.44 -1.83
C GLY A 161 19.92 3.11 -3.22
N HIS A 162 20.67 3.53 -4.24
CA HIS A 162 20.27 3.41 -5.66
C HIS A 162 20.54 2.03 -6.28
N ASP A 163 21.13 1.11 -5.53
CA ASP A 163 21.47 -0.25 -5.99
C ASP A 163 20.37 -1.30 -5.76
N LYS A 164 19.23 -0.91 -5.17
CA LYS A 164 18.12 -1.81 -4.88
C LYS A 164 17.60 -2.58 -6.11
N PRO A 165 17.49 -1.99 -7.32
CA PRO A 165 17.06 -2.75 -8.49
C PRO A 165 18.01 -3.89 -8.89
N LEU A 166 19.28 -3.79 -8.47
CA LEU A 166 20.26 -4.85 -8.69
C LEU A 166 20.17 -5.95 -7.65
N LYS A 167 19.83 -5.60 -6.40
CA LYS A 167 19.73 -6.54 -5.27
C LYS A 167 18.40 -7.28 -5.19
N TYR A 168 17.30 -6.62 -5.59
CA TYR A 168 15.93 -7.11 -5.51
C TYR A 168 15.22 -7.03 -6.87
N PRO A 169 15.70 -7.74 -7.91
CA PRO A 169 15.24 -7.52 -9.28
C PRO A 169 13.75 -7.84 -9.48
N LEU A 170 13.20 -8.83 -8.75
CA LEU A 170 11.85 -9.31 -8.96
C LEU A 170 10.79 -8.23 -8.70
N ILE A 171 10.90 -7.49 -7.60
CA ILE A 171 9.90 -6.47 -7.26
C ILE A 171 9.85 -5.36 -8.33
N PHE A 172 10.99 -5.00 -8.95
CA PHE A 172 11.03 -4.04 -10.05
C PHE A 172 10.45 -4.61 -11.35
N GLN A 173 10.50 -5.94 -11.55
CA GLN A 173 9.89 -6.60 -12.71
C GLN A 173 8.37 -6.66 -12.62
N VAL A 174 7.82 -6.90 -11.43
CA VAL A 174 6.37 -7.11 -11.24
C VAL A 174 5.60 -5.82 -11.00
N CYS A 175 6.29 -4.68 -10.74
CA CYS A 175 5.64 -3.41 -10.50
C CYS A 175 5.36 -2.65 -11.80
N ASP A 176 4.22 -1.93 -11.82
CA ASP A 176 3.84 -0.97 -12.85
C ASP A 176 4.42 0.43 -12.56
N ALA A 177 4.63 0.74 -11.29
CA ALA A 177 5.12 2.03 -10.83
C ALA A 177 6.18 1.91 -9.73
N LEU A 178 7.19 2.78 -9.81
CA LEU A 178 8.20 3.02 -8.78
C LEU A 178 8.08 4.44 -8.28
N ILE A 179 7.83 4.60 -6.99
CA ILE A 179 7.88 5.88 -6.30
C ILE A 179 9.27 5.98 -5.63
N ILE A 180 10.08 6.95 -6.03
CA ILE A 180 11.35 7.27 -5.38
C ILE A 180 11.07 8.37 -4.37
N ASN A 181 10.91 7.99 -3.10
CA ASN A 181 10.51 8.90 -2.03
C ASN A 181 11.72 9.54 -1.32
N LYS A 182 11.44 10.62 -0.60
CA LYS A 182 12.40 11.38 0.20
C LYS A 182 13.45 12.08 -0.67
N ILE A 183 13.07 12.60 -1.84
CA ILE A 183 14.01 13.36 -2.69
C ILE A 183 14.47 14.65 -2.02
N ASP A 184 13.77 15.16 -1.00
CA ASP A 184 14.16 16.30 -0.17
C ASP A 184 15.47 16.09 0.59
N VAL A 185 15.91 14.82 0.76
CA VAL A 185 17.17 14.50 1.42
C VAL A 185 18.29 14.09 0.46
N LEU A 186 18.07 14.14 -0.86
CA LEU A 186 19.09 13.82 -1.88
C LEU A 186 20.47 14.48 -1.59
N PRO A 187 20.56 15.77 -1.17
CA PRO A 187 21.86 16.39 -0.93
C PRO A 187 22.67 15.77 0.22
N TYR A 188 22.06 14.94 1.05
CA TYR A 188 22.68 14.36 2.24
C TYR A 188 23.05 12.88 2.08
N PHE A 189 22.74 12.27 0.92
CA PHE A 189 22.95 10.84 0.66
C PHE A 189 23.72 10.64 -0.65
N ASP A 190 24.54 9.60 -0.68
CA ASP A 190 25.13 9.11 -1.93
C ASP A 190 24.07 8.31 -2.69
N PHE A 191 23.16 9.04 -3.35
CA PHE A 191 22.07 8.48 -4.13
C PHE A 191 22.04 9.12 -5.51
N ASP A 192 22.25 8.30 -6.52
CA ASP A 192 22.25 8.71 -7.93
C ASP A 192 20.90 8.37 -8.57
N LEU A 193 20.08 9.39 -8.79
CA LEU A 193 18.74 9.25 -9.33
C LEU A 193 18.75 8.67 -10.77
N GLU A 194 19.72 9.05 -11.58
CA GLU A 194 19.80 8.55 -12.96
C GLU A 194 20.19 7.07 -12.99
N LYS A 195 21.10 6.65 -12.09
CA LYS A 195 21.45 5.23 -11.96
C LYS A 195 20.29 4.38 -11.52
N VAL A 196 19.54 4.78 -10.48
CA VAL A 196 18.39 3.97 -10.03
C VAL A 196 17.33 3.85 -11.12
N ILE A 197 17.06 4.91 -11.88
CA ILE A 197 16.13 4.89 -13.02
C ILE A 197 16.64 3.93 -14.10
N SER A 198 17.92 4.02 -14.46
CA SER A 198 18.53 3.13 -15.44
C SER A 198 18.46 1.67 -15.01
N TYR A 199 18.83 1.36 -13.75
CA TYR A 199 18.78 0.00 -13.21
C TYR A 199 17.36 -0.54 -13.12
N ALA A 200 16.38 0.30 -12.75
CA ALA A 200 14.98 -0.08 -12.70
C ALA A 200 14.45 -0.41 -14.10
N HIS A 201 14.73 0.43 -15.11
CA HIS A 201 14.34 0.17 -16.49
C HIS A 201 15.04 -1.03 -17.13
N MET A 202 16.25 -1.39 -16.68
CA MET A 202 16.87 -2.67 -17.05
C MET A 202 16.05 -3.89 -16.57
N ARG A 203 15.27 -3.76 -15.50
CA ARG A 203 14.41 -4.83 -14.97
C ARG A 203 13.01 -4.81 -15.60
N ASN A 204 12.47 -3.60 -15.82
CA ASN A 204 11.17 -3.39 -16.43
C ASN A 204 11.20 -2.09 -17.24
N PRO A 205 11.34 -2.17 -18.58
CA PRO A 205 11.37 -0.98 -19.45
C PRO A 205 10.08 -0.14 -19.40
N GLU A 206 8.94 -0.74 -19.05
CA GLU A 206 7.63 -0.07 -18.98
C GLU A 206 7.34 0.58 -17.63
N LEU A 207 8.22 0.39 -16.62
CA LEU A 207 8.04 0.89 -15.28
C LEU A 207 7.90 2.42 -15.26
N LYS A 208 6.82 2.92 -14.70
CA LYS A 208 6.61 4.36 -14.49
C LYS A 208 7.31 4.81 -13.22
N ILE A 209 8.10 5.87 -13.29
CA ILE A 209 8.94 6.30 -12.17
C ILE A 209 8.55 7.70 -11.72
N PHE A 210 8.34 7.86 -10.40
CA PHE A 210 7.86 9.07 -9.76
C PHE A 210 8.79 9.48 -8.62
N PRO A 211 9.77 10.37 -8.86
CA PRO A 211 10.54 10.99 -7.78
C PRO A 211 9.64 11.93 -6.97
N ILE A 212 9.53 11.70 -5.67
CA ILE A 212 8.67 12.50 -4.78
C ILE A 212 9.34 12.81 -3.45
N SER A 213 8.85 13.85 -2.78
CA SER A 213 8.96 13.99 -1.34
C SER A 213 7.57 13.95 -0.72
N ALA A 214 7.23 12.84 -0.07
CA ALA A 214 5.97 12.77 0.66
C ALA A 214 5.92 13.75 1.84
N LYS A 215 7.06 14.24 2.33
CA LYS A 215 7.17 15.23 3.39
C LYS A 215 6.79 16.63 2.90
N THR A 216 7.28 17.05 1.73
CA THR A 216 7.05 18.40 1.19
C THR A 216 5.87 18.46 0.22
N GLY A 217 5.47 17.31 -0.34
CA GLY A 217 4.44 17.20 -1.38
C GLY A 217 5.00 17.29 -2.80
N GLU A 218 6.29 17.55 -2.98
CA GLU A 218 6.94 17.62 -4.29
C GLU A 218 6.76 16.31 -5.08
N GLY A 219 6.39 16.41 -6.36
CA GLY A 219 6.21 15.28 -7.27
C GLY A 219 4.96 14.42 -7.01
N VAL A 220 4.26 14.60 -5.89
CA VAL A 220 3.09 13.76 -5.53
C VAL A 220 1.92 13.95 -6.51
N ASP A 221 1.77 15.13 -7.09
CA ASP A 221 0.67 15.40 -8.03
C ASP A 221 0.81 14.58 -9.30
N THR A 222 2.04 14.44 -9.85
CA THR A 222 2.32 13.60 -11.03
C THR A 222 2.01 12.12 -10.76
N TRP A 223 2.34 11.62 -9.57
CA TRP A 223 1.95 10.30 -9.11
C TRP A 223 0.42 10.12 -9.07
N CYS A 224 -0.29 11.09 -8.47
CA CYS A 224 -1.75 11.06 -8.36
C CYS A 224 -2.45 11.17 -9.73
N GLU A 225 -1.89 11.92 -10.66
CA GLU A 225 -2.38 12.02 -12.05
C GLU A 225 -2.28 10.67 -12.77
N TRP A 226 -1.13 9.99 -12.68
CA TRP A 226 -0.97 8.65 -13.25
C TRP A 226 -1.96 7.66 -12.62
N LEU A 227 -2.06 7.63 -11.30
CA LEU A 227 -2.99 6.74 -10.62
C LEU A 227 -4.44 7.01 -11.06
N SER A 228 -4.80 8.29 -11.20
CA SER A 228 -6.12 8.71 -11.69
C SER A 228 -6.41 8.21 -13.11
N GLN A 229 -5.41 8.24 -13.99
CA GLN A 229 -5.50 7.71 -15.36
C GLN A 229 -5.74 6.20 -15.36
N GLU A 230 -4.96 5.44 -14.57
CA GLU A 230 -5.11 3.98 -14.45
C GLU A 230 -6.48 3.59 -13.90
N VAL A 231 -6.98 4.30 -12.88
CA VAL A 231 -8.33 4.11 -12.32
C VAL A 231 -9.39 4.33 -13.39
N ASN A 232 -9.31 5.42 -14.15
CA ASN A 232 -10.29 5.73 -15.20
C ASN A 232 -10.25 4.70 -16.33
N LEU A 233 -9.05 4.26 -16.75
CA LEU A 233 -8.87 3.21 -17.75
C LEU A 233 -9.48 1.88 -17.28
N TRP A 234 -9.30 1.52 -16.02
CA TRP A 234 -9.90 0.32 -15.44
C TRP A 234 -11.42 0.37 -15.44
N LYS A 235 -11.99 1.49 -15.04
CA LYS A 235 -13.45 1.68 -14.93
C LYS A 235 -14.13 1.79 -16.28
N SER A 236 -13.41 2.15 -17.35
CA SER A 236 -13.96 2.29 -18.72
C SER A 236 -13.99 0.98 -19.51
N LYS A 237 -13.24 -0.02 -19.09
CA LYS A 237 -13.23 -1.38 -19.69
C LYS A 237 -14.36 -2.23 -19.13
#